data_5c7619f3f526c9f489889ff391229f6c
#
_entry.id   5c7619f3f526c9f489889ff391229f6c
#
_cell.length_a   1.000
_cell.length_b   1.000
_cell.length_c   1.000
_cell.angle_alpha   90.00
_cell.angle_beta   90.00
_cell.angle_gamma   90.00
#
_symmetry.space_group_name_H-M   'P 1'
#
loop_
_entity.id
_entity.type
_entity.pdbx_description
1 polymer ?
#
loop_
_entity_poly.entity_id
_entity_poly.type
_entity_poly.pdbx_seq_one_letter_code
_entity_poly.pdbx_strand_id
1 'polypeptide(L)'
;KVLLAVIGAAALGGGYYLALTVADAVSAITMFFVAVLLVILGTYCLFTAGSIAVLKLLRKNKNYYYKSRHFTTVSGMIYRMKQNAVGLANICILSTMVLVTVSTTLCMYLGVEDALKRRFVHEVSVVSYYNAMPEHPEEVDALAEASLKDSGRVLTGHSAMLNMSLTAVRTDDGFSVTGIGAGTDYSISDVVLLTILPKSDWENYTGEMVGELGSGEIALAASSACEKGMLALDNETYQVKQICAYPETDHDYLDDMADDSVFMIVPDREALGQIFTELKQDWDEERVSLQIKYNMAFDIDGTAEEKVAAENVLHAAITAYNDGHPSDDAKDSYSRTYVECRAQNRDEYYSLNGGLLFIGLFLGAMFLMVTVLIIFYKQISEGYEDKERYVIMEKVGMSSEEVKESITSQIRIVFFLPLVVAAIHELAAFPIVRRLLALLNLTNVRLYVICMGITFLLFSAIYYIVFRVTSQAYYRIVDGKAI
;
A
#
# COMPACT_ATOMS: atom_id res chain seq x y z
N LYS A 1 33.26 18.44 1.89
CA LYS A 1 32.53 17.94 0.69
C LYS A 1 32.54 16.42 0.62
N VAL A 2 33.67 15.74 0.85
CA VAL A 2 33.72 14.26 0.89
C VAL A 2 32.83 13.73 2.01
N LEU A 3 32.93 14.31 3.21
CA LEU A 3 32.05 13.95 4.35
C LEU A 3 30.56 14.10 3.98
N LEU A 4 30.17 15.21 3.34
CA LEU A 4 28.79 15.44 2.91
C LEU A 4 28.34 14.42 1.86
N ALA A 5 29.22 14.00 0.94
CA ALA A 5 28.93 12.96 -0.03
C ALA A 5 28.74 11.58 0.63
N VAL A 6 29.55 11.27 1.66
CA VAL A 6 29.42 10.03 2.45
C VAL A 6 28.11 10.03 3.24
N ILE A 7 27.79 11.14 3.93
CA ILE A 7 26.51 11.30 4.64
C ILE A 7 25.33 11.14 3.66
N GLY A 8 25.40 11.76 2.49
CA GLY A 8 24.36 11.64 1.46
C GLY A 8 24.19 10.23 0.95
N ALA A 9 25.29 9.51 0.71
CA ALA A 9 25.25 8.11 0.28
C ALA A 9 24.69 7.20 1.39
N ALA A 10 25.07 7.43 2.65
CA ALA A 10 24.56 6.69 3.79
C ALA A 10 23.06 6.95 4.00
N ALA A 11 22.62 8.22 3.92
CA ALA A 11 21.21 8.59 4.07
C ALA A 11 20.36 8.00 2.93
N LEU A 12 20.81 8.12 1.67
CA LEU A 12 20.09 7.54 0.52
C LEU A 12 20.07 6.02 0.59
N GLY A 13 21.21 5.38 0.90
CA GLY A 13 21.30 3.94 1.08
C GLY A 13 20.43 3.43 2.22
N GLY A 14 20.38 4.15 3.35
CA GLY A 14 19.51 3.86 4.48
C GLY A 14 18.03 3.99 4.12
N GLY A 15 17.64 5.06 3.40
CA GLY A 15 16.27 5.24 2.93
C GLY A 15 15.83 4.13 1.96
N TYR A 16 16.69 3.74 1.03
CA TYR A 16 16.41 2.62 0.13
C TYR A 16 16.37 1.27 0.86
N TYR A 17 17.31 1.05 1.79
CA TYR A 17 17.30 -0.16 2.61
C TYR A 17 15.98 -0.32 3.35
N LEU A 18 15.51 0.73 4.04
CA LEU A 18 14.20 0.72 4.70
C LEU A 18 13.07 0.42 3.71
N ALA A 19 13.03 1.09 2.55
CA ALA A 19 11.98 0.89 1.56
C ALA A 19 11.96 -0.54 0.97
N LEU A 20 13.11 -1.21 0.90
CA LEU A 20 13.24 -2.56 0.34
C LEU A 20 13.01 -3.67 1.38
N THR A 21 13.33 -3.43 2.67
CA THR A 21 13.37 -4.46 3.72
C THR A 21 12.16 -4.46 4.64
N VAL A 22 11.29 -3.45 4.58
CA VAL A 22 10.04 -3.45 5.35
C VAL A 22 9.25 -4.73 5.03
N ALA A 23 8.96 -5.53 6.06
CA ALA A 23 8.32 -6.83 5.90
C ALA A 23 6.80 -6.74 5.96
N ASP A 24 6.25 -5.99 6.90
CA ASP A 24 4.82 -5.88 7.16
C ASP A 24 4.24 -4.52 6.75
N ALA A 25 2.92 -4.49 6.54
CA ALA A 25 2.21 -3.33 6.04
C ALA A 25 2.07 -2.21 7.11
N VAL A 26 1.98 -2.56 8.40
CA VAL A 26 1.84 -1.61 9.50
C VAL A 26 3.17 -0.87 9.73
N SER A 27 4.28 -1.61 9.77
CA SER A 27 5.63 -1.00 9.82
C SER A 27 5.91 -0.13 8.60
N ALA A 28 5.32 -0.46 7.43
CA ALA A 28 5.46 0.34 6.21
C ALA A 28 4.96 1.78 6.41
N ILE A 29 3.88 2.02 7.16
CA ILE A 29 3.36 3.37 7.42
C ILE A 29 4.41 4.23 8.13
N THR A 30 4.99 3.73 9.20
CA THR A 30 5.97 4.48 10.00
C THR A 30 7.29 4.64 9.25
N MET A 31 7.79 3.56 8.64
CA MET A 31 9.06 3.55 7.94
C MET A 31 9.04 4.34 6.63
N PHE A 32 7.87 4.51 6.00
CA PHE A 32 7.71 5.32 4.81
C PHE A 32 8.15 6.76 5.02
N PHE A 33 7.67 7.42 6.08
CA PHE A 33 8.05 8.81 6.37
C PHE A 33 9.54 8.95 6.65
N VAL A 34 10.12 8.01 7.40
CA VAL A 34 11.56 8.01 7.69
C VAL A 34 12.37 7.80 6.41
N ALA A 35 11.97 6.84 5.57
CA ALA A 35 12.62 6.58 4.28
C ALA A 35 12.57 7.80 3.35
N VAL A 36 11.41 8.46 3.24
CA VAL A 36 11.24 9.68 2.43
C VAL A 36 12.17 10.80 2.91
N LEU A 37 12.23 11.06 4.22
CA LEU A 37 13.12 12.10 4.77
C LEU A 37 14.60 11.78 4.51
N LEU A 38 15.02 10.52 4.64
CA LEU A 38 16.37 10.09 4.34
C LEU A 38 16.71 10.22 2.85
N VAL A 39 15.77 9.86 1.96
CA VAL A 39 15.93 10.02 0.51
C VAL A 39 16.04 11.49 0.13
N ILE A 40 15.21 12.38 0.67
CA ILE A 40 15.30 13.83 0.45
C ILE A 40 16.66 14.36 0.90
N LEU A 41 17.08 14.07 2.14
CA LEU A 41 18.37 14.50 2.67
C LEU A 41 19.53 13.96 1.83
N GLY A 42 19.49 12.66 1.50
CA GLY A 42 20.50 12.01 0.66
C GLY A 42 20.60 12.64 -0.72
N THR A 43 19.47 12.94 -1.35
CA THR A 43 19.40 13.59 -2.66
C THR A 43 20.02 14.97 -2.63
N TYR A 44 19.70 15.82 -1.65
CA TYR A 44 20.34 17.12 -1.49
C TYR A 44 21.87 17.02 -1.31
N CYS A 45 22.32 16.11 -0.45
CA CYS A 45 23.73 15.90 -0.19
C CYS A 45 24.48 15.38 -1.43
N LEU A 46 23.89 14.44 -2.16
CA LEU A 46 24.50 13.86 -3.35
C LEU A 46 24.54 14.83 -4.54
N PHE A 47 23.48 15.60 -4.78
CA PHE A 47 23.55 16.64 -5.81
C PHE A 47 24.57 17.73 -5.46
N THR A 48 24.70 18.12 -4.18
CA THR A 48 25.59 19.20 -3.73
C THR A 48 27.05 18.78 -3.66
N ALA A 49 27.34 17.58 -3.21
CA ALA A 49 28.71 17.12 -2.97
C ALA A 49 29.10 15.89 -3.78
N GLY A 50 28.17 14.94 -3.97
CA GLY A 50 28.40 13.68 -4.67
C GLY A 50 28.68 13.90 -6.16
N SER A 51 27.89 14.73 -6.84
CA SER A 51 28.07 15.08 -8.25
C SER A 51 29.46 15.67 -8.53
N ILE A 52 29.91 16.57 -7.64
CA ILE A 52 31.24 17.16 -7.72
C ILE A 52 32.33 16.10 -7.46
N ALA A 53 32.10 15.17 -6.53
CA ALA A 53 33.05 14.09 -6.24
C ALA A 53 33.22 13.17 -7.45
N VAL A 54 32.10 12.75 -8.07
CA VAL A 54 32.14 11.92 -9.31
C VAL A 54 32.85 12.61 -10.44
N LEU A 55 32.55 13.90 -10.71
CA LEU A 55 33.21 14.66 -11.76
C LEU A 55 34.74 14.82 -11.51
N LYS A 56 35.13 14.97 -10.23
CA LYS A 56 36.57 14.99 -9.87
C LYS A 56 37.24 13.63 -10.05
N LEU A 57 36.53 12.52 -9.80
CA LEU A 57 37.04 11.18 -10.10
C LEU A 57 37.19 10.97 -11.60
N LEU A 58 36.22 11.39 -12.41
CA LEU A 58 36.32 11.35 -13.88
C LEU A 58 37.50 12.20 -14.37
N ARG A 59 37.76 13.35 -13.75
CA ARG A 59 38.93 14.20 -14.07
C ARG A 59 40.27 13.51 -13.75
N LYS A 60 40.34 12.64 -12.75
CA LYS A 60 41.55 11.86 -12.42
C LYS A 60 41.87 10.79 -13.46
N ASN A 61 40.86 10.28 -14.17
CA ASN A 61 41.06 9.30 -15.24
C ASN A 61 41.61 10.01 -16.50
N LYS A 62 42.93 9.98 -16.67
CA LYS A 62 43.62 10.66 -17.76
C LYS A 62 43.16 10.22 -19.13
N ASN A 63 42.91 8.92 -19.35
CA ASN A 63 42.47 8.37 -20.62
C ASN A 63 41.08 8.85 -21.06
N TYR A 64 40.23 9.20 -20.10
CA TYR A 64 38.88 9.75 -20.34
C TYR A 64 38.95 11.28 -20.47
N TYR A 65 39.63 11.95 -19.55
CA TYR A 65 39.60 13.41 -19.39
C TYR A 65 40.33 14.16 -20.53
N TYR A 66 41.47 13.66 -21.05
CA TYR A 66 42.26 14.36 -22.07
C TYR A 66 41.74 14.24 -23.50
N LYS A 67 40.56 13.63 -23.71
CA LYS A 67 39.85 13.77 -24.99
C LYS A 67 39.26 15.18 -25.06
N SER A 68 39.50 15.94 -26.16
CA SER A 68 39.10 17.35 -26.29
C SER A 68 37.64 17.62 -25.89
N ARG A 69 36.73 16.78 -26.32
CA ARG A 69 35.30 16.86 -25.99
C ARG A 69 34.99 16.62 -24.50
N HIS A 70 35.73 15.70 -23.84
CA HIS A 70 35.50 15.39 -22.43
C HIS A 70 36.14 16.42 -21.50
N PHE A 71 37.26 17.02 -21.91
CA PHE A 71 37.97 18.04 -21.13
C PHE A 71 37.09 19.27 -20.86
N THR A 72 36.50 19.83 -21.91
CA THR A 72 35.61 21.00 -21.82
C THR A 72 34.31 20.66 -21.07
N THR A 73 33.71 19.48 -21.35
CA THR A 73 32.47 19.04 -20.72
C THR A 73 32.63 18.80 -19.22
N VAL A 74 33.67 18.04 -18.79
CA VAL A 74 33.88 17.73 -17.36
C VAL A 74 34.25 18.96 -16.55
N SER A 75 35.13 19.84 -17.13
CA SER A 75 35.52 21.09 -16.45
C SER A 75 34.35 22.05 -16.30
N GLY A 76 33.52 22.23 -17.33
CA GLY A 76 32.34 23.04 -17.32
C GLY A 76 31.26 22.49 -16.34
N MET A 77 31.09 21.15 -16.33
CA MET A 77 30.14 20.49 -15.42
C MET A 77 30.53 20.64 -13.95
N ILE A 78 31.80 20.61 -13.57
CA ILE A 78 32.21 20.84 -12.17
C ILE A 78 31.78 22.23 -11.68
N TYR A 79 31.85 23.24 -12.54
CA TYR A 79 31.43 24.58 -12.21
C TYR A 79 29.90 24.67 -12.10
N ARG A 80 29.16 24.17 -13.09
CA ARG A 80 27.71 24.15 -13.15
C ARG A 80 27.12 23.40 -11.98
N MET A 81 27.63 22.22 -11.62
CA MET A 81 27.16 21.43 -10.49
C MET A 81 27.37 22.14 -9.14
N LYS A 82 28.45 22.92 -9.00
CA LYS A 82 28.71 23.70 -7.80
C LYS A 82 27.63 24.80 -7.59
N GLN A 83 27.17 25.42 -8.68
CA GLN A 83 26.25 26.55 -8.67
C GLN A 83 24.79 26.09 -8.62
N ASN A 84 24.48 24.97 -9.25
CA ASN A 84 23.11 24.54 -9.55
C ASN A 84 22.62 23.33 -8.76
N ALA A 85 23.44 22.79 -7.86
CA ALA A 85 23.16 21.55 -7.15
C ALA A 85 21.80 21.52 -6.43
N VAL A 86 21.45 22.59 -5.72
CA VAL A 86 20.19 22.72 -4.97
C VAL A 86 18.97 22.73 -5.92
N GLY A 87 19.08 23.49 -7.02
CA GLY A 87 18.01 23.52 -8.02
C GLY A 87 17.77 22.15 -8.67
N LEU A 88 18.86 21.40 -8.97
CA LEU A 88 18.75 20.06 -9.53
C LEU A 88 18.16 19.04 -8.53
N ALA A 89 18.53 19.16 -7.24
CA ALA A 89 17.94 18.37 -6.18
C ALA A 89 16.43 18.64 -6.04
N ASN A 90 16.02 19.91 -6.08
CA ASN A 90 14.60 20.28 -6.05
C ASN A 90 13.84 19.70 -7.24
N ILE A 91 14.38 19.82 -8.47
CA ILE A 91 13.77 19.23 -9.67
C ILE A 91 13.61 17.71 -9.49
N CYS A 92 14.65 17.04 -9.00
CA CYS A 92 14.61 15.60 -8.75
C CYS A 92 13.52 15.21 -7.74
N ILE A 93 13.49 15.87 -6.59
CA ILE A 93 12.52 15.59 -5.52
C ILE A 93 11.09 15.86 -5.99
N LEU A 94 10.84 17.02 -6.60
CA LEU A 94 9.52 17.37 -7.14
C LEU A 94 9.07 16.38 -8.22
N SER A 95 9.98 15.98 -9.11
CA SER A 95 9.69 14.97 -10.13
C SER A 95 9.33 13.61 -9.50
N THR A 96 10.07 13.17 -8.48
CA THR A 96 9.76 11.95 -7.73
C THR A 96 8.38 12.05 -7.05
N MET A 97 8.08 13.21 -6.45
CA MET A 97 6.76 13.43 -5.84
C MET A 97 5.62 13.31 -6.87
N VAL A 98 5.78 13.90 -8.06
CA VAL A 98 4.78 13.74 -9.14
C VAL A 98 4.62 12.27 -9.51
N LEU A 99 5.73 11.58 -9.77
CA LEU A 99 5.72 10.19 -10.22
C LEU A 99 5.03 9.29 -9.18
N VAL A 100 5.46 9.32 -7.93
CA VAL A 100 4.91 8.46 -6.87
C VAL A 100 3.46 8.82 -6.55
N THR A 101 3.11 10.10 -6.40
CA THR A 101 1.75 10.51 -6.03
C THR A 101 0.75 10.17 -7.12
N VAL A 102 1.05 10.53 -8.38
CA VAL A 102 0.12 10.29 -9.50
C VAL A 102 -0.01 8.79 -9.80
N SER A 103 1.09 8.03 -9.83
CA SER A 103 1.04 6.58 -10.10
C SER A 103 0.26 5.83 -9.03
N THR A 104 0.45 6.19 -7.75
CA THR A 104 -0.24 5.56 -6.62
C THR A 104 -1.74 5.88 -6.64
N THR A 105 -2.12 7.16 -6.75
CA THR A 105 -3.55 7.54 -6.76
C THR A 105 -4.28 7.05 -8.01
N LEU A 106 -3.60 6.96 -9.15
CA LEU A 106 -4.13 6.34 -10.36
C LEU A 106 -4.36 4.84 -10.17
N CYS A 107 -3.41 4.13 -9.53
CA CYS A 107 -3.57 2.72 -9.20
C CYS A 107 -4.74 2.49 -8.24
N MET A 108 -4.88 3.35 -7.21
CA MET A 108 -5.99 3.27 -6.27
C MET A 108 -7.34 3.40 -6.97
N TYR A 109 -7.50 4.36 -7.87
CA TYR A 109 -8.75 4.55 -8.60
C TYR A 109 -9.06 3.42 -9.59
N LEU A 110 -8.07 2.98 -10.37
CA LEU A 110 -8.25 1.90 -11.33
C LEU A 110 -8.38 0.53 -10.67
N GLY A 111 -7.87 0.37 -9.46
CA GLY A 111 -7.91 -0.86 -8.67
C GLY A 111 -9.18 -1.04 -7.83
N VAL A 112 -10.13 -0.09 -7.85
CA VAL A 112 -11.36 -0.15 -7.03
C VAL A 112 -12.13 -1.46 -7.23
N GLU A 113 -12.31 -1.91 -8.48
CA GLU A 113 -13.02 -3.15 -8.76
C GLU A 113 -12.29 -4.39 -8.23
N ASP A 114 -10.95 -4.39 -8.30
CA ASP A 114 -10.14 -5.49 -7.75
C ASP A 114 -10.21 -5.51 -6.22
N ALA A 115 -10.18 -4.34 -5.58
CA ALA A 115 -10.32 -4.20 -4.13
C ALA A 115 -11.71 -4.65 -3.65
N LEU A 116 -12.77 -4.23 -4.35
CA LEU A 116 -14.14 -4.64 -4.03
C LEU A 116 -14.36 -6.15 -4.17
N LYS A 117 -13.83 -6.77 -5.24
CA LYS A 117 -13.94 -8.23 -5.43
C LYS A 117 -13.17 -9.02 -4.37
N ARG A 118 -12.10 -8.47 -3.82
CA ARG A 118 -11.33 -9.10 -2.73
C ARG A 118 -12.04 -8.94 -1.40
N ARG A 119 -12.52 -7.72 -1.08
CA ARG A 119 -13.24 -7.48 0.16
C ARG A 119 -14.59 -8.23 0.20
N PHE A 120 -15.27 -8.30 -0.93
CA PHE A 120 -16.60 -8.92 -1.05
C PHE A 120 -16.50 -10.09 -2.03
N VAL A 121 -16.14 -11.27 -1.53
CA VAL A 121 -16.14 -12.51 -2.33
C VAL A 121 -17.55 -12.76 -2.86
N HIS A 122 -18.57 -12.61 -2.01
CA HIS A 122 -19.97 -12.55 -2.36
C HIS A 122 -20.47 -11.11 -2.46
N GLU A 123 -21.62 -10.91 -3.13
CA GLU A 123 -22.21 -9.58 -3.31
C GLU A 123 -22.75 -8.98 -2.03
N VAL A 124 -23.24 -9.82 -1.15
CA VAL A 124 -23.82 -9.44 0.15
C VAL A 124 -23.17 -10.25 1.26
N SER A 125 -22.82 -9.59 2.34
CA SER A 125 -22.39 -10.19 3.59
C SER A 125 -23.30 -9.70 4.72
N VAL A 126 -23.83 -10.63 5.50
CA VAL A 126 -24.63 -10.33 6.70
C VAL A 126 -23.88 -10.91 7.90
N VAL A 127 -23.55 -10.07 8.85
CA VAL A 127 -22.78 -10.46 10.04
C VAL A 127 -23.61 -10.17 11.29
N SER A 128 -23.94 -11.20 12.04
CA SER A 128 -24.61 -11.09 13.33
C SER A 128 -23.62 -11.32 14.46
N TYR A 129 -23.62 -10.45 15.44
CA TYR A 129 -22.76 -10.49 16.61
C TYR A 129 -23.56 -10.95 17.83
N TYR A 130 -22.97 -11.81 18.65
CA TYR A 130 -23.56 -12.39 19.84
C TYR A 130 -22.60 -12.28 21.02
N ASN A 131 -23.15 -11.90 22.20
CA ASN A 131 -22.40 -11.78 23.45
C ASN A 131 -22.39 -13.11 24.25
N ALA A 132 -23.07 -14.13 23.75
CA ALA A 132 -23.09 -15.51 24.25
C ALA A 132 -23.36 -16.45 23.07
N MET A 133 -23.22 -17.74 23.26
CA MET A 133 -23.50 -18.74 22.23
C MET A 133 -24.96 -18.66 21.76
N PRO A 134 -25.25 -18.37 20.47
CA PRO A 134 -26.62 -18.29 19.98
C PRO A 134 -27.23 -19.68 19.82
N GLU A 135 -28.56 -19.78 20.12
CA GLU A 135 -29.32 -21.03 19.93
C GLU A 135 -29.69 -21.23 18.44
N HIS A 136 -30.16 -20.17 17.78
CA HIS A 136 -30.65 -20.21 16.40
C HIS A 136 -30.08 -19.08 15.53
N PRO A 137 -28.77 -19.05 15.26
CA PRO A 137 -28.18 -17.99 14.44
C PRO A 137 -28.71 -17.98 12.98
N GLU A 138 -29.29 -19.12 12.53
CA GLU A 138 -29.81 -19.31 11.17
C GLU A 138 -31.15 -18.55 10.93
N GLU A 139 -31.75 -17.93 11.93
CA GLU A 139 -32.96 -17.10 11.76
C GLU A 139 -32.69 -15.90 10.81
N VAL A 140 -31.44 -15.42 10.78
CA VAL A 140 -31.02 -14.34 9.89
C VAL A 140 -31.05 -14.78 8.44
N ASP A 141 -30.74 -16.06 8.14
CA ASP A 141 -30.81 -16.62 6.79
C ASP A 141 -32.25 -16.59 6.26
N ALA A 142 -33.21 -17.04 7.08
CA ALA A 142 -34.61 -17.01 6.73
C ALA A 142 -35.16 -15.58 6.50
N LEU A 143 -34.69 -14.62 7.31
CA LEU A 143 -35.02 -13.21 7.15
C LEU A 143 -34.45 -12.65 5.81
N ALA A 144 -33.20 -12.97 5.47
CA ALA A 144 -32.57 -12.54 4.23
C ALA A 144 -33.30 -13.14 3.01
N GLU A 145 -33.59 -14.45 3.03
CA GLU A 145 -34.33 -15.13 1.96
C GLU A 145 -35.73 -14.54 1.75
N ALA A 146 -36.46 -14.27 2.83
CA ALA A 146 -37.79 -13.66 2.77
C ALA A 146 -37.73 -12.26 2.17
N SER A 147 -36.77 -11.44 2.59
CA SER A 147 -36.58 -10.07 2.11
C SER A 147 -36.26 -10.03 0.62
N LEU A 148 -35.40 -10.95 0.14
CA LEU A 148 -35.05 -11.06 -1.27
C LEU A 148 -36.23 -11.54 -2.12
N LYS A 149 -36.99 -12.50 -1.61
CA LYS A 149 -38.19 -13.00 -2.28
C LYS A 149 -39.26 -11.91 -2.44
N ASP A 150 -39.43 -11.05 -1.43
CA ASP A 150 -40.33 -9.90 -1.51
C ASP A 150 -39.90 -8.87 -2.56
N SER A 151 -38.61 -8.77 -2.84
CA SER A 151 -38.06 -7.94 -3.93
C SER A 151 -38.05 -8.67 -5.29
N GLY A 152 -38.55 -9.91 -5.35
CA GLY A 152 -38.57 -10.73 -6.56
C GLY A 152 -37.19 -11.26 -6.99
N ARG A 153 -36.26 -11.38 -6.06
CA ARG A 153 -34.90 -11.88 -6.29
C ARG A 153 -34.65 -13.21 -5.60
N VAL A 154 -33.61 -13.89 -6.05
CA VAL A 154 -33.20 -15.19 -5.52
C VAL A 154 -31.77 -15.11 -5.00
N LEU A 155 -31.57 -15.65 -3.83
CA LEU A 155 -30.27 -15.85 -3.23
C LEU A 155 -29.55 -17.01 -3.94
N THR A 156 -28.27 -16.81 -4.28
CA THR A 156 -27.41 -17.81 -4.90
C THR A 156 -26.05 -17.83 -4.21
N GLY A 157 -25.32 -18.93 -4.28
CA GLY A 157 -23.97 -19.03 -3.72
C GLY A 157 -23.90 -18.83 -2.21
N HIS A 158 -24.91 -19.33 -1.48
CA HIS A 158 -25.01 -19.20 -0.03
C HIS A 158 -23.86 -19.89 0.70
N SER A 159 -23.23 -19.17 1.62
CA SER A 159 -22.24 -19.66 2.58
C SER A 159 -22.57 -19.08 3.94
N ALA A 160 -22.52 -19.89 4.98
CA ALA A 160 -22.76 -19.44 6.36
C ALA A 160 -21.74 -20.09 7.30
N MET A 161 -21.27 -19.34 8.29
CA MET A 161 -20.25 -19.78 9.22
C MET A 161 -20.43 -19.12 10.59
N LEU A 162 -20.46 -19.95 11.63
CA LEU A 162 -20.40 -19.51 13.02
C LEU A 162 -18.93 -19.53 13.47
N ASN A 163 -18.44 -18.41 13.96
CA ASN A 163 -17.04 -18.31 14.40
C ASN A 163 -16.83 -17.29 15.51
N MET A 164 -15.63 -17.34 16.09
CA MET A 164 -15.10 -16.30 16.96
C MET A 164 -13.75 -15.90 16.40
N SER A 165 -13.61 -14.64 15.98
CA SER A 165 -12.33 -14.09 15.47
C SER A 165 -11.77 -13.08 16.45
N LEU A 166 -10.49 -13.24 16.79
CA LEU A 166 -9.81 -12.44 17.80
C LEU A 166 -8.33 -12.29 17.45
N THR A 167 -7.74 -11.23 17.95
CA THR A 167 -6.29 -11.02 17.84
C THR A 167 -5.60 -11.82 18.94
N ALA A 168 -4.59 -12.58 18.60
CA ALA A 168 -3.75 -13.34 19.53
C ALA A 168 -2.27 -13.01 19.31
N VAL A 169 -1.45 -13.29 20.30
CA VAL A 169 0.02 -13.25 20.18
C VAL A 169 0.55 -14.67 20.17
N ARG A 170 1.39 -14.99 19.21
CA ARG A 170 2.08 -16.27 19.11
C ARG A 170 3.06 -16.40 20.28
N THR A 171 3.03 -17.54 20.98
CA THR A 171 3.97 -17.91 22.04
C THR A 171 4.76 -19.16 21.62
N ASP A 172 5.75 -19.57 22.42
CA ASP A 172 6.54 -20.77 22.13
C ASP A 172 5.67 -22.05 22.08
N ASP A 173 4.56 -22.09 22.85
CA ASP A 173 3.71 -23.27 22.98
C ASP A 173 2.33 -23.13 22.29
N GLY A 174 2.01 -21.95 21.73
CA GLY A 174 0.70 -21.72 21.10
C GLY A 174 0.34 -20.25 20.93
N PHE A 175 -0.81 -19.84 21.48
CA PHE A 175 -1.35 -18.50 21.34
C PHE A 175 -1.81 -17.94 22.70
N SER A 176 -1.53 -16.66 22.93
CA SER A 176 -2.10 -15.92 24.05
C SER A 176 -3.03 -14.84 23.53
N VAL A 177 -4.25 -14.82 24.07
CA VAL A 177 -5.30 -13.86 23.76
C VAL A 177 -5.39 -12.83 24.87
N THR A 178 -5.28 -13.24 26.12
CA THR A 178 -5.39 -12.38 27.28
C THR A 178 -4.13 -11.55 27.55
N GLY A 179 -2.98 -11.99 27.03
CA GLY A 179 -1.68 -11.32 27.18
C GLY A 179 -1.50 -10.03 26.34
N ILE A 180 -2.48 -9.65 25.51
CA ILE A 180 -2.39 -8.45 24.66
C ILE A 180 -2.77 -7.20 25.47
N GLY A 181 -1.81 -6.39 25.89
CA GLY A 181 -2.09 -5.16 26.62
C GLY A 181 -0.89 -4.24 26.77
N ALA A 182 -1.11 -3.02 27.26
CA ALA A 182 -0.04 -2.06 27.53
C ALA A 182 0.91 -2.62 28.61
N GLY A 183 2.12 -2.99 28.20
CA GLY A 183 3.17 -3.49 29.10
C GLY A 183 3.68 -4.90 28.80
N THR A 184 3.13 -5.60 27.82
CA THR A 184 3.66 -6.87 27.30
C THR A 184 4.65 -6.62 26.16
N ASP A 185 5.81 -7.23 26.24
CA ASP A 185 6.89 -7.15 25.24
C ASP A 185 6.61 -8.20 24.14
N TYR A 186 5.86 -7.83 23.10
CA TYR A 186 5.67 -8.63 21.89
C TYR A 186 5.98 -7.81 20.65
N SER A 187 6.45 -8.47 19.60
CA SER A 187 6.63 -7.85 18.29
C SER A 187 5.30 -7.85 17.52
N ILE A 188 5.09 -6.86 16.66
CA ILE A 188 3.93 -6.84 15.73
C ILE A 188 3.93 -8.09 14.84
N SER A 189 5.10 -8.65 14.54
CA SER A 189 5.25 -9.91 13.79
C SER A 189 4.72 -11.15 14.52
N ASP A 190 4.50 -11.05 15.83
CA ASP A 190 3.98 -12.15 16.64
C ASP A 190 2.44 -12.11 16.77
N VAL A 191 1.85 -11.04 16.27
CA VAL A 191 0.38 -10.86 16.28
C VAL A 191 -0.23 -11.68 15.16
N VAL A 192 -1.22 -12.51 15.53
CA VAL A 192 -1.97 -13.37 14.61
C VAL A 192 -3.46 -13.08 14.72
N LEU A 193 -4.18 -13.24 13.61
CA LEU A 193 -5.64 -13.32 13.64
C LEU A 193 -6.05 -14.77 13.87
N LEU A 194 -6.61 -15.06 15.04
CA LEU A 194 -7.10 -16.38 15.39
C LEU A 194 -8.62 -16.45 15.17
N THR A 195 -9.05 -17.33 14.27
CA THR A 195 -10.48 -17.62 14.03
C THR A 195 -10.79 -19.03 14.51
N ILE A 196 -11.69 -19.14 15.49
CA ILE A 196 -12.14 -20.41 16.08
C ILE A 196 -13.52 -20.71 15.56
N LEU A 197 -13.72 -21.92 14.99
CA LEU A 197 -14.99 -22.31 14.38
C LEU A 197 -15.25 -23.82 14.51
N PRO A 198 -16.54 -24.26 14.50
CA PRO A 198 -16.89 -25.66 14.48
C PRO A 198 -16.46 -26.37 13.20
N LYS A 199 -16.18 -27.65 13.29
CA LYS A 199 -15.86 -28.52 12.16
C LYS A 199 -16.91 -28.46 11.05
N SER A 200 -18.20 -28.48 11.40
CA SER A 200 -19.30 -28.39 10.44
C SER A 200 -19.24 -27.12 9.59
N ASP A 201 -18.92 -26.01 10.22
CA ASP A 201 -18.84 -24.71 9.57
C ASP A 201 -17.60 -24.61 8.68
N TRP A 202 -16.46 -25.19 9.13
CA TRP A 202 -15.26 -25.31 8.29
C TRP A 202 -15.49 -26.14 7.02
N GLU A 203 -16.11 -27.35 7.18
CA GLU A 203 -16.39 -28.24 6.06
C GLU A 203 -17.37 -27.59 5.05
N ASN A 204 -18.37 -26.86 5.54
CA ASN A 204 -19.31 -26.13 4.70
C ASN A 204 -18.64 -24.95 3.96
N TYR A 205 -17.72 -24.26 4.64
CA TYR A 205 -17.03 -23.08 4.11
C TYR A 205 -15.97 -23.44 3.08
N THR A 206 -15.12 -24.45 3.38
CA THR A 206 -13.96 -24.79 2.53
C THR A 206 -14.22 -25.98 1.62
N GLY A 207 -15.17 -26.85 1.94
CA GLY A 207 -15.37 -28.16 1.32
C GLY A 207 -14.31 -29.19 1.73
N GLU A 208 -13.33 -28.84 2.58
CA GLU A 208 -12.31 -29.75 3.07
C GLU A 208 -12.84 -30.54 4.29
N MET A 209 -12.78 -31.86 4.21
CA MET A 209 -13.26 -32.74 5.28
C MET A 209 -12.23 -32.82 6.41
N VAL A 210 -12.71 -32.66 7.64
CA VAL A 210 -11.93 -32.83 8.87
C VAL A 210 -12.30 -34.17 9.51
N GLY A 211 -11.30 -34.92 9.98
CA GLY A 211 -11.53 -36.18 10.68
C GLY A 211 -12.35 -36.00 11.97
N GLU A 212 -12.74 -37.10 12.59
CA GLU A 212 -13.41 -37.06 13.90
C GLU A 212 -12.50 -36.42 14.95
N LEU A 213 -13.02 -35.39 15.64
CA LEU A 213 -12.34 -34.69 16.73
C LEU A 213 -13.03 -35.03 18.05
N GLY A 214 -12.26 -35.46 19.04
CA GLY A 214 -12.75 -35.65 20.42
C GLY A 214 -12.65 -34.37 21.27
N SER A 215 -13.09 -34.48 22.53
CA SER A 215 -12.94 -33.37 23.47
C SER A 215 -11.44 -33.01 23.66
N GLY A 216 -11.10 -31.73 23.51
CA GLY A 216 -9.71 -31.25 23.57
C GLY A 216 -8.87 -31.55 22.34
N GLU A 217 -9.44 -32.15 21.28
CA GLU A 217 -8.79 -32.32 19.98
C GLU A 217 -9.23 -31.22 19.01
N ILE A 218 -8.29 -30.72 18.22
CA ILE A 218 -8.54 -29.64 17.23
C ILE A 218 -7.88 -29.98 15.89
N ALA A 219 -8.35 -29.30 14.83
CA ALA A 219 -7.58 -29.19 13.60
C ALA A 219 -7.13 -27.73 13.42
N LEU A 220 -6.05 -27.49 12.68
CA LEU A 220 -5.50 -26.17 12.40
C LEU A 220 -5.37 -25.96 10.91
N ALA A 221 -5.66 -24.73 10.45
CA ALA A 221 -5.22 -24.24 9.15
C ALA A 221 -4.57 -22.87 9.36
N ALA A 222 -3.37 -22.66 8.87
CA ALA A 222 -2.62 -21.43 9.07
C ALA A 222 -1.90 -20.99 7.80
N SER A 223 -1.74 -19.68 7.64
CA SER A 223 -0.96 -19.07 6.57
C SER A 223 0.54 -19.36 6.72
N SER A 224 1.00 -19.59 7.94
CA SER A 224 2.36 -20.00 8.29
C SER A 224 2.45 -21.50 8.62
N ALA A 225 3.68 -22.01 8.72
CA ALA A 225 3.90 -23.43 9.02
C ALA A 225 3.38 -23.79 10.42
N CYS A 226 2.53 -24.82 10.50
CA CYS A 226 2.04 -25.41 11.74
C CYS A 226 2.47 -26.85 11.88
N GLU A 227 2.69 -27.30 13.11
CA GLU A 227 3.07 -28.68 13.42
C GLU A 227 1.97 -29.38 14.24
N LYS A 228 1.88 -30.69 14.09
CA LYS A 228 1.03 -31.52 14.96
C LYS A 228 1.65 -31.61 16.33
N GLY A 229 0.86 -31.48 17.38
CA GLY A 229 1.32 -31.54 18.76
C GLY A 229 0.32 -30.99 19.74
N MET A 230 0.82 -30.58 20.90
CA MET A 230 0.01 -29.84 21.87
C MET A 230 0.10 -28.37 21.54
N LEU A 231 -1.03 -27.66 21.58
CA LEU A 231 -1.14 -26.24 21.36
C LEU A 231 -1.80 -25.61 22.58
N ALA A 232 -1.15 -24.62 23.17
CA ALA A 232 -1.74 -23.83 24.25
C ALA A 232 -2.57 -22.66 23.70
N LEU A 233 -3.72 -22.41 24.29
CA LEU A 233 -4.50 -21.18 24.13
C LEU A 233 -4.70 -20.61 25.54
N ASP A 234 -3.94 -19.59 25.88
CA ASP A 234 -3.80 -19.05 27.23
C ASP A 234 -3.54 -20.19 28.28
N ASN A 235 -4.50 -20.50 29.13
CA ASN A 235 -4.38 -21.50 30.21
C ASN A 235 -4.77 -22.92 29.78
N GLU A 236 -5.40 -23.10 28.64
CA GLU A 236 -5.91 -24.38 28.15
C GLU A 236 -4.98 -24.98 27.08
N THR A 237 -5.00 -26.31 26.95
CA THR A 237 -4.13 -27.04 26.02
C THR A 237 -4.95 -27.99 25.15
N TYR A 238 -4.74 -27.94 23.85
CA TYR A 238 -5.44 -28.72 22.85
C TYR A 238 -4.50 -29.62 22.08
N GLN A 239 -4.96 -30.79 21.66
CA GLN A 239 -4.20 -31.70 20.81
C GLN A 239 -4.51 -31.43 19.34
N VAL A 240 -3.52 -31.01 18.57
CA VAL A 240 -3.62 -30.83 17.12
C VAL A 240 -3.59 -32.18 16.42
N LYS A 241 -4.75 -32.65 15.98
CA LYS A 241 -4.93 -33.96 15.33
C LYS A 241 -4.71 -33.91 13.82
N GLN A 242 -5.17 -32.83 13.20
CA GLN A 242 -5.09 -32.62 11.76
C GLN A 242 -4.61 -31.20 11.43
N ILE A 243 -3.88 -31.08 10.34
CA ILE A 243 -3.54 -29.80 9.72
C ILE A 243 -4.26 -29.77 8.38
N CYS A 244 -5.07 -28.74 8.18
CA CYS A 244 -5.84 -28.47 6.97
C CYS A 244 -5.13 -27.46 6.08
N ALA A 245 -5.51 -27.42 4.81
CA ALA A 245 -5.02 -26.41 3.89
C ALA A 245 -5.56 -25.04 4.28
N TYR A 246 -4.70 -24.02 4.23
CA TYR A 246 -5.17 -22.65 4.43
C TYR A 246 -6.03 -22.23 3.22
N PRO A 247 -7.26 -21.68 3.44
CA PRO A 247 -8.14 -21.32 2.35
C PRO A 247 -7.58 -20.12 1.56
N GLU A 248 -7.39 -20.31 0.25
CA GLU A 248 -6.84 -19.25 -0.62
C GLU A 248 -7.89 -18.17 -1.02
N THR A 249 -9.17 -18.39 -0.71
CA THR A 249 -10.28 -17.69 -1.37
C THR A 249 -11.01 -16.65 -0.53
N ASP A 250 -10.80 -16.57 0.77
CA ASP A 250 -11.55 -15.64 1.61
C ASP A 250 -10.61 -14.90 2.57
N HIS A 251 -10.04 -13.82 2.07
CA HIS A 251 -9.32 -12.90 2.94
C HIS A 251 -10.33 -11.91 3.53
N ASP A 252 -10.70 -12.10 4.78
CA ASP A 252 -11.33 -11.02 5.55
C ASP A 252 -10.34 -9.83 5.60
N TYR A 253 -10.88 -8.61 5.62
CA TYR A 253 -10.08 -7.36 5.73
C TYR A 253 -9.03 -7.42 6.85
N LEU A 254 -9.28 -8.19 7.90
CA LEU A 254 -8.36 -8.40 9.01
C LEU A 254 -7.19 -9.33 8.66
N ASP A 255 -7.36 -10.28 7.74
CA ASP A 255 -6.30 -11.18 7.28
C ASP A 255 -5.18 -10.43 6.54
N ASP A 256 -5.53 -9.36 5.81
CA ASP A 256 -4.54 -8.49 5.14
C ASP A 256 -3.78 -7.57 6.12
N MET A 257 -4.31 -7.38 7.33
CA MET A 257 -3.67 -6.57 8.39
C MET A 257 -2.78 -7.38 9.32
N ALA A 258 -3.04 -8.69 9.48
CA ALA A 258 -2.20 -9.61 10.23
C ALA A 258 -1.20 -10.29 9.28
N ASP A 259 0.07 -10.33 9.66
CA ASP A 259 1.11 -11.06 8.90
C ASP A 259 0.86 -12.57 8.91
N ASP A 260 -0.01 -13.05 9.82
CA ASP A 260 -0.35 -14.45 10.00
C ASP A 260 -1.79 -14.64 10.48
N SER A 261 -2.52 -15.54 9.84
CA SER A 261 -3.90 -15.91 10.19
C SER A 261 -3.99 -17.41 10.45
N VAL A 262 -4.72 -17.76 11.50
CA VAL A 262 -4.87 -19.15 11.97
C VAL A 262 -6.34 -19.46 12.19
N PHE A 263 -6.80 -20.55 11.56
CA PHE A 263 -8.09 -21.15 11.86
C PHE A 263 -7.89 -22.32 12.84
N MET A 264 -8.57 -22.24 13.98
CA MET A 264 -8.65 -23.29 14.98
C MET A 264 -10.01 -23.98 14.86
N ILE A 265 -10.02 -25.18 14.34
CA ILE A 265 -11.23 -25.94 14.04
C ILE A 265 -11.53 -26.84 15.24
N VAL A 266 -12.68 -26.61 15.89
CA VAL A 266 -13.12 -27.35 17.07
C VAL A 266 -14.18 -28.40 16.71
N PRO A 267 -14.44 -29.43 17.55
CA PRO A 267 -15.37 -30.52 17.23
C PRO A 267 -16.76 -30.05 16.82
N ASP A 268 -17.35 -29.15 17.60
CA ASP A 268 -18.72 -28.72 17.46
C ASP A 268 -18.97 -27.32 18.06
N ARG A 269 -20.21 -26.84 17.99
CA ARG A 269 -20.65 -25.55 18.56
C ARG A 269 -20.55 -25.51 20.09
N GLU A 270 -20.70 -26.65 20.78
CA GLU A 270 -20.56 -26.72 22.24
C GLU A 270 -19.11 -26.45 22.67
N ALA A 271 -18.12 -27.02 21.96
CA ALA A 271 -16.72 -26.76 22.20
C ALA A 271 -16.36 -25.28 21.95
N LEU A 272 -16.91 -24.65 20.89
CA LEU A 272 -16.74 -23.21 20.65
C LEU A 272 -17.32 -22.38 21.82
N GLY A 273 -18.51 -22.74 22.31
CA GLY A 273 -19.17 -22.05 23.43
C GLY A 273 -18.40 -22.19 24.75
N GLN A 274 -17.76 -23.34 24.99
CA GLN A 274 -16.88 -23.56 26.15
C GLN A 274 -15.67 -22.65 26.10
N ILE A 275 -14.96 -22.61 24.98
CA ILE A 275 -13.79 -21.73 24.77
C ILE A 275 -14.19 -20.25 24.94
N PHE A 276 -15.32 -19.87 24.33
CA PHE A 276 -15.83 -18.49 24.49
C PHE A 276 -16.07 -18.13 25.96
N THR A 277 -16.68 -19.04 26.72
CA THR A 277 -16.99 -18.81 28.13
C THR A 277 -15.74 -18.71 28.99
N GLU A 278 -14.74 -19.56 28.72
CA GLU A 278 -13.45 -19.55 29.40
C GLU A 278 -12.68 -18.25 29.13
N LEU A 279 -12.54 -17.87 27.87
CA LEU A 279 -11.87 -16.62 27.49
C LEU A 279 -12.58 -15.39 28.05
N LYS A 280 -13.91 -15.41 28.13
CA LYS A 280 -14.70 -14.29 28.66
C LYS A 280 -14.49 -14.05 30.14
N GLN A 281 -14.13 -15.05 30.94
CA GLN A 281 -13.86 -14.91 32.37
C GLN A 281 -12.59 -14.08 32.63
N ASP A 282 -11.57 -14.23 31.78
CA ASP A 282 -10.28 -13.55 31.91
C ASP A 282 -10.20 -12.30 31.01
N TRP A 283 -11.30 -11.94 30.31
CA TRP A 283 -11.35 -10.83 29.36
C TRP A 283 -11.46 -9.48 30.08
N ASP A 284 -10.55 -8.59 29.77
CA ASP A 284 -10.59 -7.23 30.31
C ASP A 284 -11.73 -6.41 29.67
N GLU A 285 -12.62 -5.85 30.46
CA GLU A 285 -13.77 -5.06 29.99
C GLU A 285 -13.36 -3.76 29.27
N GLU A 286 -12.13 -3.28 29.44
CA GLU A 286 -11.60 -2.12 28.70
C GLU A 286 -11.24 -2.46 27.23
N ARG A 287 -11.23 -3.74 26.86
CA ARG A 287 -10.95 -4.22 25.51
C ARG A 287 -12.20 -4.23 24.63
N VAL A 288 -11.97 -4.42 23.32
CA VAL A 288 -13.05 -4.74 22.38
C VAL A 288 -13.81 -5.97 22.88
N SER A 289 -15.13 -5.90 22.95
CA SER A 289 -15.96 -6.98 23.46
C SER A 289 -15.72 -8.28 22.70
N LEU A 290 -15.47 -9.37 23.45
CA LEU A 290 -15.39 -10.71 22.88
C LEU A 290 -16.76 -11.13 22.40
N GLN A 291 -16.91 -11.48 21.12
CA GLN A 291 -18.20 -11.82 20.51
C GLN A 291 -18.09 -13.04 19.60
N ILE A 292 -19.14 -13.84 19.58
CA ILE A 292 -19.37 -14.86 18.56
C ILE A 292 -20.00 -14.17 17.36
N LYS A 293 -19.59 -14.55 16.15
CA LYS A 293 -20.09 -14.02 14.90
C LYS A 293 -20.77 -15.13 14.11
N TYR A 294 -21.91 -14.82 13.54
CA TYR A 294 -22.50 -15.61 12.48
C TYR A 294 -22.40 -14.81 11.20
N ASN A 295 -21.57 -15.29 10.28
CA ASN A 295 -21.34 -14.68 8.99
C ASN A 295 -22.13 -15.45 7.93
N MET A 296 -23.01 -14.77 7.23
CA MET A 296 -23.73 -15.26 6.07
C MET A 296 -23.28 -14.45 4.86
N ALA A 297 -22.93 -15.11 3.77
CA ALA A 297 -22.54 -14.46 2.52
C ALA A 297 -23.26 -15.11 1.33
N PHE A 298 -23.68 -14.31 0.34
CA PHE A 298 -24.41 -14.79 -0.82
C PHE A 298 -24.37 -13.80 -1.99
N ASP A 299 -24.72 -14.30 -3.17
CA ASP A 299 -24.90 -13.48 -4.37
C ASP A 299 -26.41 -13.32 -4.66
N ILE A 300 -26.77 -12.21 -5.35
CA ILE A 300 -28.14 -11.89 -5.77
C ILE A 300 -28.20 -11.93 -7.29
N ASP A 301 -29.24 -12.55 -7.86
CA ASP A 301 -29.50 -12.53 -9.28
C ASP A 301 -30.02 -11.17 -9.77
N GLY A 302 -29.82 -10.86 -11.06
CA GLY A 302 -30.39 -9.66 -11.68
C GLY A 302 -29.36 -8.62 -12.12
N THR A 303 -29.87 -7.49 -12.59
CA THR A 303 -29.07 -6.33 -13.02
C THR A 303 -28.54 -5.55 -11.80
N ALA A 304 -27.53 -4.68 -12.00
CA ALA A 304 -26.97 -3.87 -10.91
C ALA A 304 -28.04 -3.01 -10.20
N GLU A 305 -28.97 -2.41 -10.93
CA GLU A 305 -30.04 -1.59 -10.35
C GLU A 305 -31.02 -2.44 -9.51
N GLU A 306 -31.37 -3.63 -10.00
CA GLU A 306 -32.24 -4.57 -9.29
C GLU A 306 -31.58 -5.11 -8.01
N LYS A 307 -30.25 -5.36 -8.06
CA LYS A 307 -29.48 -5.78 -6.89
C LYS A 307 -29.47 -4.70 -5.80
N VAL A 308 -29.19 -3.45 -6.16
CA VAL A 308 -29.21 -2.31 -5.23
C VAL A 308 -30.61 -2.15 -4.62
N ALA A 309 -31.68 -2.34 -5.40
CA ALA A 309 -33.05 -2.27 -4.86
C ALA A 309 -33.31 -3.39 -3.83
N ALA A 310 -32.87 -4.62 -4.12
CA ALA A 310 -33.00 -5.76 -3.22
C ALA A 310 -32.16 -5.60 -1.95
N GLU A 311 -30.96 -5.09 -2.07
CA GLU A 311 -30.06 -4.75 -0.95
C GLU A 311 -30.70 -3.71 -0.01
N ASN A 312 -31.38 -2.69 -0.56
CA ASN A 312 -32.12 -1.71 0.26
C ASN A 312 -33.26 -2.33 1.06
N VAL A 313 -33.98 -3.28 0.47
CA VAL A 313 -35.05 -4.03 1.16
C VAL A 313 -34.46 -4.88 2.29
N LEU A 314 -33.37 -5.58 2.01
CA LEU A 314 -32.66 -6.39 3.01
C LEU A 314 -32.15 -5.52 4.16
N HIS A 315 -31.53 -4.38 3.83
CA HIS A 315 -31.02 -3.44 4.84
C HIS A 315 -32.14 -2.91 5.74
N ALA A 316 -33.31 -2.59 5.16
CA ALA A 316 -34.48 -2.18 5.94
C ALA A 316 -34.99 -3.32 6.84
N ALA A 317 -35.03 -4.56 6.34
CA ALA A 317 -35.46 -5.73 7.12
C ALA A 317 -34.50 -6.01 8.30
N ILE A 318 -33.20 -5.97 8.07
CA ILE A 318 -32.19 -6.15 9.13
C ILE A 318 -32.24 -5.00 10.14
N THR A 319 -32.49 -3.77 9.70
CA THR A 319 -32.71 -2.64 10.64
C THR A 319 -33.91 -2.87 11.51
N ALA A 320 -35.04 -3.29 10.94
CA ALA A 320 -36.24 -3.63 11.72
C ALA A 320 -36.01 -4.82 12.66
N TYR A 321 -35.25 -5.81 12.24
CA TYR A 321 -34.86 -6.94 13.10
C TYR A 321 -34.02 -6.46 14.30
N ASN A 322 -33.02 -5.60 14.06
CA ASN A 322 -32.22 -5.00 15.14
C ASN A 322 -33.09 -4.19 16.13
N ASP A 323 -34.04 -3.40 15.61
CA ASP A 323 -34.94 -2.59 16.45
C ASP A 323 -35.91 -3.46 17.29
N GLY A 324 -36.30 -4.64 16.76
CA GLY A 324 -37.11 -5.62 17.45
C GLY A 324 -36.35 -6.44 18.52
N HIS A 325 -35.02 -6.46 18.42
CA HIS A 325 -34.13 -7.17 19.34
C HIS A 325 -33.11 -6.18 19.92
N PRO A 326 -33.53 -5.24 20.81
CA PRO A 326 -32.61 -4.30 21.41
C PRO A 326 -31.59 -5.07 22.25
N SER A 327 -30.30 -4.81 22.03
CA SER A 327 -29.24 -5.38 22.85
C SER A 327 -29.34 -4.87 24.28
N ASP A 328 -29.82 -5.69 25.18
CA ASP A 328 -29.74 -5.41 26.61
C ASP A 328 -28.40 -5.96 27.10
N ASP A 329 -27.48 -5.08 27.45
CA ASP A 329 -26.02 -5.31 27.62
C ASP A 329 -25.62 -6.42 28.62
N ALA A 330 -26.58 -7.05 29.30
CA ALA A 330 -26.25 -7.99 30.37
C ALA A 330 -26.89 -9.38 30.23
N LYS A 331 -27.89 -9.61 29.37
CA LYS A 331 -28.67 -10.86 29.36
C LYS A 331 -28.93 -11.48 27.99
N ASP A 332 -28.86 -10.72 26.91
CA ASP A 332 -29.13 -11.25 25.57
C ASP A 332 -27.87 -11.76 24.88
N SER A 333 -27.97 -12.95 24.30
CA SER A 333 -26.94 -13.49 23.44
C SER A 333 -26.73 -12.62 22.21
N TYR A 334 -27.77 -11.99 21.68
CA TYR A 334 -27.75 -11.14 20.50
C TYR A 334 -27.22 -9.75 20.82
N SER A 335 -26.31 -9.25 19.97
CA SER A 335 -25.80 -7.86 20.03
C SER A 335 -26.33 -7.04 18.88
N ARG A 336 -26.00 -7.38 17.65
CA ARG A 336 -26.45 -6.65 16.46
C ARG A 336 -26.13 -7.39 15.17
N THR A 337 -26.94 -7.17 14.12
CA THR A 337 -26.67 -7.63 12.75
C THR A 337 -26.35 -6.47 11.84
N TYR A 338 -25.32 -6.62 11.03
CA TYR A 338 -24.90 -5.68 10.00
C TYR A 338 -25.00 -6.31 8.62
N VAL A 339 -25.32 -5.49 7.63
CA VAL A 339 -25.34 -5.87 6.22
C VAL A 339 -24.29 -5.04 5.49
N GLU A 340 -23.44 -5.69 4.78
CA GLU A 340 -22.51 -5.06 3.84
C GLU A 340 -22.79 -5.55 2.43
N CYS A 341 -22.95 -4.61 1.50
CA CYS A 341 -23.29 -4.91 0.13
C CYS A 341 -22.23 -4.34 -0.82
N ARG A 342 -21.71 -5.16 -1.72
CA ARG A 342 -20.70 -4.74 -2.69
C ARG A 342 -21.17 -3.58 -3.57
N ALA A 343 -22.44 -3.62 -4.03
CA ALA A 343 -22.95 -2.58 -4.91
C ALA A 343 -23.13 -1.24 -4.19
N GLN A 344 -23.57 -1.21 -2.94
CA GLN A 344 -23.69 0.01 -2.13
C GLN A 344 -22.31 0.59 -1.81
N ASN A 345 -21.35 -0.25 -1.42
CA ASN A 345 -20.00 0.18 -1.10
C ASN A 345 -19.23 0.67 -2.34
N ARG A 346 -19.62 0.25 -3.55
CA ARG A 346 -18.97 0.63 -4.80
C ARG A 346 -18.91 2.14 -5.00
N ASP A 347 -20.01 2.84 -4.79
CA ASP A 347 -20.08 4.29 -4.97
C ASP A 347 -19.21 5.03 -3.95
N GLU A 348 -19.15 4.54 -2.71
CA GLU A 348 -18.28 5.09 -1.66
C GLU A 348 -16.79 4.89 -2.00
N TYR A 349 -16.40 3.67 -2.42
CA TYR A 349 -15.04 3.37 -2.86
C TYR A 349 -14.60 4.22 -4.04
N TYR A 350 -15.46 4.38 -5.07
CA TYR A 350 -15.17 5.24 -6.20
C TYR A 350 -15.10 6.72 -5.82
N SER A 351 -15.96 7.18 -4.91
CA SER A 351 -15.96 8.56 -4.42
C SER A 351 -14.67 8.86 -3.64
N LEU A 352 -14.28 8.00 -2.71
CA LEU A 352 -13.05 8.14 -1.92
C LEU A 352 -11.81 8.12 -2.81
N ASN A 353 -11.65 7.07 -3.62
CA ASN A 353 -10.48 6.90 -4.48
C ASN A 353 -10.44 7.92 -5.63
N GLY A 354 -11.60 8.35 -6.14
CA GLY A 354 -11.72 9.46 -7.10
C GLY A 354 -11.30 10.79 -6.48
N GLY A 355 -11.68 11.04 -5.23
CA GLY A 355 -11.22 12.21 -4.47
C GLY A 355 -9.71 12.21 -4.28
N LEU A 356 -9.11 11.07 -3.92
CA LEU A 356 -7.66 10.92 -3.79
C LEU A 356 -6.94 11.08 -5.13
N LEU A 357 -7.49 10.54 -6.23
CA LEU A 357 -6.96 10.75 -7.57
C LEU A 357 -7.00 12.24 -7.97
N PHE A 358 -8.10 12.93 -7.69
CA PHE A 358 -8.21 14.38 -7.93
C PHE A 358 -7.13 15.16 -7.18
N ILE A 359 -6.95 14.87 -5.88
CA ILE A 359 -5.90 15.49 -5.07
C ILE A 359 -4.51 15.16 -5.64
N GLY A 360 -4.27 13.91 -6.00
CA GLY A 360 -3.01 13.45 -6.58
C GLY A 360 -2.66 14.16 -7.89
N LEU A 361 -3.63 14.28 -8.79
CA LEU A 361 -3.47 15.02 -10.05
C LEU A 361 -3.26 16.51 -9.82
N PHE A 362 -3.98 17.12 -8.88
CA PHE A 362 -3.84 18.53 -8.54
C PHE A 362 -2.45 18.83 -7.96
N LEU A 363 -2.01 18.05 -6.97
CA LEU A 363 -0.66 18.18 -6.39
C LEU A 363 0.42 17.89 -7.44
N GLY A 364 0.22 16.86 -8.27
CA GLY A 364 1.11 16.53 -9.38
C GLY A 364 1.26 17.68 -10.36
N ALA A 365 0.17 18.30 -10.76
CA ALA A 365 0.19 19.48 -11.64
C ALA A 365 0.88 20.68 -10.97
N MET A 366 0.66 20.90 -9.68
CA MET A 366 1.32 21.97 -8.92
C MET A 366 2.84 21.73 -8.84
N PHE A 367 3.29 20.53 -8.49
CA PHE A 367 4.72 20.18 -8.45
C PHE A 367 5.35 20.25 -9.84
N LEU A 368 4.63 19.83 -10.88
CA LEU A 368 5.08 19.96 -12.26
C LEU A 368 5.29 21.44 -12.65
N MET A 369 4.34 22.32 -12.33
CA MET A 369 4.48 23.77 -12.58
C MET A 369 5.70 24.36 -11.87
N VAL A 370 5.92 24.02 -10.60
CA VAL A 370 7.11 24.46 -9.85
C VAL A 370 8.39 23.95 -10.51
N THR A 371 8.39 22.68 -10.92
CA THR A 371 9.51 22.08 -11.65
C THR A 371 9.82 22.84 -12.95
N VAL A 372 8.79 23.13 -13.75
CA VAL A 372 8.90 23.91 -15.00
C VAL A 372 9.45 25.30 -14.74
N LEU A 373 8.96 25.99 -13.71
CA LEU A 373 9.45 27.34 -13.34
C LEU A 373 10.94 27.30 -12.93
N ILE A 374 11.32 26.34 -12.08
CA ILE A 374 12.73 26.20 -11.68
C ILE A 374 13.61 25.94 -12.91
N ILE A 375 13.21 25.05 -13.80
CA ILE A 375 13.93 24.74 -15.03
C ILE A 375 14.05 25.99 -15.91
N PHE A 376 12.94 26.70 -16.14
CA PHE A 376 12.88 27.87 -17.02
C PHE A 376 13.80 29.00 -16.52
N TYR A 377 13.64 29.43 -15.27
CA TYR A 377 14.47 30.50 -14.71
C TYR A 377 15.95 30.13 -14.68
N LYS A 378 16.24 28.87 -14.39
CA LYS A 378 17.60 28.37 -14.37
C LYS A 378 18.23 28.39 -15.75
N GLN A 379 17.52 27.95 -16.80
CA GLN A 379 18.01 27.98 -18.18
C GLN A 379 18.28 29.40 -18.68
N ILE A 380 17.43 30.36 -18.30
CA ILE A 380 17.65 31.76 -18.66
C ILE A 380 18.89 32.30 -17.95
N SER A 381 19.05 32.09 -16.64
CA SER A 381 20.22 32.54 -15.88
C SER A 381 21.52 31.94 -16.44
N GLU A 382 21.53 30.63 -16.71
CA GLU A 382 22.68 29.96 -17.30
C GLU A 382 22.99 30.47 -18.73
N GLY A 383 21.95 30.81 -19.50
CA GLY A 383 22.12 31.39 -20.85
C GLY A 383 22.90 32.68 -20.84
N TYR A 384 22.61 33.60 -19.91
CA TYR A 384 23.37 34.87 -19.79
C TYR A 384 24.82 34.64 -19.33
N GLU A 385 25.05 33.76 -18.37
CA GLU A 385 26.42 33.44 -17.91
C GLU A 385 27.25 32.74 -18.98
N ASP A 386 26.66 31.85 -19.75
CA ASP A 386 27.35 31.11 -20.80
C ASP A 386 27.62 31.97 -22.04
N LYS A 387 26.84 33.00 -22.27
CA LYS A 387 27.11 33.96 -23.36
C LYS A 387 28.49 34.56 -23.25
N GLU A 388 28.91 34.99 -22.07
CA GLU A 388 30.25 35.56 -21.85
C GLU A 388 31.34 34.50 -22.05
N ARG A 389 31.09 33.26 -21.59
CA ARG A 389 32.02 32.14 -21.77
C ARG A 389 32.13 31.70 -23.21
N TYR A 390 31.06 31.77 -23.97
CA TYR A 390 31.02 31.46 -25.39
C TYR A 390 32.01 32.37 -26.14
N VAL A 391 31.93 33.68 -25.90
CA VAL A 391 32.84 34.68 -26.50
C VAL A 391 34.33 34.43 -26.12
N ILE A 392 34.58 33.99 -24.88
CA ILE A 392 35.95 33.68 -24.44
C ILE A 392 36.47 32.42 -25.14
N MET A 393 35.68 31.36 -25.29
CA MET A 393 36.08 30.12 -25.95
C MET A 393 36.37 30.31 -27.43
N GLU A 394 35.60 31.13 -28.13
CA GLU A 394 35.87 31.49 -29.52
C GLU A 394 37.20 32.28 -29.66
N LYS A 395 37.46 33.21 -28.73
CA LYS A 395 38.74 33.96 -28.71
C LYS A 395 39.96 33.09 -28.45
N VAL A 396 39.79 31.97 -27.79
CA VAL A 396 40.89 30.99 -27.53
C VAL A 396 41.06 29.99 -28.71
N GLY A 397 40.21 30.10 -29.76
CA GLY A 397 40.40 29.36 -31.01
C GLY A 397 39.50 28.13 -31.18
N MET A 398 38.47 27.96 -30.33
CA MET A 398 37.43 26.93 -30.56
C MET A 398 36.47 27.42 -31.66
N SER A 399 36.07 26.51 -32.55
CA SER A 399 35.01 26.84 -33.52
C SER A 399 33.68 26.99 -32.85
N SER A 400 32.78 27.83 -33.40
CA SER A 400 31.43 28.02 -32.89
C SER A 400 30.61 26.71 -32.80
N GLU A 401 30.89 25.75 -33.69
CA GLU A 401 30.26 24.43 -33.68
C GLU A 401 30.71 23.57 -32.50
N GLU A 402 32.04 23.54 -32.22
CA GLU A 402 32.59 22.81 -31.07
C GLU A 402 32.11 23.36 -29.73
N VAL A 403 32.03 24.68 -29.60
CA VAL A 403 31.53 25.35 -28.42
C VAL A 403 30.05 25.01 -28.23
N LYS A 404 29.23 25.11 -29.27
CA LYS A 404 27.82 24.79 -29.25
C LYS A 404 27.55 23.31 -28.88
N GLU A 405 28.35 22.39 -29.44
CA GLU A 405 28.25 20.96 -29.14
C GLU A 405 28.59 20.66 -27.66
N SER A 406 29.67 21.26 -27.15
CA SER A 406 30.10 21.12 -25.77
C SER A 406 29.02 21.61 -24.78
N ILE A 407 28.47 22.80 -25.00
CA ILE A 407 27.42 23.39 -24.18
C ILE A 407 26.16 22.56 -24.28
N THR A 408 25.74 22.15 -25.46
CA THR A 408 24.53 21.29 -25.64
C THR A 408 24.64 19.99 -24.86
N SER A 409 25.81 19.35 -24.88
CA SER A 409 26.07 18.12 -24.14
C SER A 409 25.92 18.33 -22.62
N GLN A 410 26.47 19.44 -22.10
CA GLN A 410 26.37 19.80 -20.68
C GLN A 410 24.92 20.04 -20.27
N ILE A 411 24.17 20.80 -21.07
CA ILE A 411 22.76 21.10 -20.81
C ILE A 411 21.93 19.81 -20.77
N ARG A 412 22.12 18.90 -21.72
CA ARG A 412 21.40 17.61 -21.74
C ARG A 412 21.64 16.80 -20.47
N ILE A 413 22.90 16.68 -20.03
CA ILE A 413 23.26 15.93 -18.84
C ILE A 413 22.61 16.57 -17.59
N VAL A 414 22.76 17.89 -17.42
CA VAL A 414 22.20 18.63 -16.29
C VAL A 414 20.67 18.52 -16.24
N PHE A 415 20.03 18.51 -17.41
CA PHE A 415 18.59 18.48 -17.52
C PHE A 415 18.02 17.09 -17.23
N PHE A 416 18.57 16.03 -17.82
CA PHE A 416 18.03 14.68 -17.68
C PHE A 416 18.52 13.93 -16.44
N LEU A 417 19.61 14.36 -15.80
CA LEU A 417 20.12 13.72 -14.58
C LEU A 417 19.05 13.68 -13.44
N PRO A 418 18.34 14.78 -13.11
CA PRO A 418 17.28 14.73 -12.10
C PRO A 418 16.16 13.76 -12.44
N LEU A 419 15.76 13.66 -13.71
CA LEU A 419 14.72 12.74 -14.16
C LEU A 419 15.13 11.27 -13.99
N VAL A 420 16.38 10.94 -14.36
CA VAL A 420 16.92 9.57 -14.17
C VAL A 420 16.96 9.20 -12.69
N VAL A 421 17.42 10.13 -11.84
CA VAL A 421 17.46 9.90 -10.38
C VAL A 421 16.04 9.78 -9.80
N ALA A 422 15.08 10.57 -10.29
CA ALA A 422 13.67 10.46 -9.88
C ALA A 422 13.07 9.10 -10.24
N ALA A 423 13.38 8.56 -11.43
CA ALA A 423 12.97 7.21 -11.81
C ALA A 423 13.58 6.13 -10.88
N ILE A 424 14.85 6.29 -10.48
CA ILE A 424 15.48 5.39 -9.51
C ILE A 424 14.80 5.48 -8.15
N HIS A 425 14.43 6.69 -7.69
CA HIS A 425 13.68 6.87 -6.44
C HIS A 425 12.32 6.21 -6.49
N GLU A 426 11.59 6.34 -7.62
CA GLU A 426 10.29 5.69 -7.82
C GLU A 426 10.41 4.17 -7.77
N LEU A 427 11.41 3.60 -8.46
CA LEU A 427 11.67 2.16 -8.40
C LEU A 427 12.06 1.68 -7.00
N ALA A 428 12.85 2.46 -6.26
CA ALA A 428 13.21 2.13 -4.88
C ALA A 428 12.03 2.23 -3.91
N ALA A 429 11.08 3.14 -4.17
CA ALA A 429 9.86 3.29 -3.38
C ALA A 429 8.80 2.19 -3.68
N PHE A 430 8.92 1.49 -4.81
CA PHE A 430 7.94 0.50 -5.26
C PHE A 430 7.54 -0.53 -4.17
N PRO A 431 8.48 -1.21 -3.45
CA PRO A 431 8.10 -2.24 -2.49
C PRO A 431 7.31 -1.68 -1.30
N ILE A 432 7.73 -0.55 -0.74
CA ILE A 432 7.05 0.04 0.41
C ILE A 432 5.66 0.59 0.02
N VAL A 433 5.53 1.22 -1.15
CA VAL A 433 4.22 1.72 -1.63
C VAL A 433 3.28 0.56 -1.95
N ARG A 434 3.80 -0.55 -2.52
CA ARG A 434 3.00 -1.76 -2.75
C ARG A 434 2.41 -2.31 -1.45
N ARG A 435 3.15 -2.30 -0.34
CA ARG A 435 2.66 -2.74 0.97
C ARG A 435 1.62 -1.79 1.54
N LEU A 436 1.80 -0.48 1.35
CA LEU A 436 0.78 0.51 1.73
C LEU A 436 -0.51 0.35 0.93
N LEU A 437 -0.41 0.01 -0.36
CA LEU A 437 -1.57 -0.29 -1.20
C LEU A 437 -2.28 -1.59 -0.78
N ALA A 438 -1.54 -2.59 -0.30
CA ALA A 438 -2.11 -3.84 0.21
C ALA A 438 -3.02 -3.60 1.43
N LEU A 439 -2.72 -2.62 2.30
CA LEU A 439 -3.62 -2.20 3.40
C LEU A 439 -5.00 -1.74 2.91
N LEU A 440 -5.10 -1.37 1.65
CA LEU A 440 -6.35 -0.94 1.01
C LEU A 440 -6.90 -2.03 0.07
N ASN A 441 -6.52 -3.27 0.26
CA ASN A 441 -6.89 -4.41 -0.60
C ASN A 441 -6.46 -4.27 -2.08
N LEU A 442 -5.47 -3.41 -2.35
CA LEU A 442 -4.93 -3.14 -3.68
C LEU A 442 -3.65 -3.95 -3.90
N THR A 443 -3.76 -5.26 -4.05
CA THR A 443 -2.63 -6.18 -4.18
C THR A 443 -2.24 -6.51 -5.62
N ASN A 444 -2.93 -5.93 -6.62
CA ASN A 444 -2.66 -6.14 -8.03
C ASN A 444 -1.35 -5.45 -8.47
N VAL A 445 -0.23 -6.15 -8.28
CA VAL A 445 1.11 -5.66 -8.62
C VAL A 445 1.22 -5.27 -10.09
N ARG A 446 0.57 -6.04 -11.00
CA ARG A 446 0.62 -5.77 -12.44
C ARG A 446 -0.02 -4.42 -12.77
N LEU A 447 -1.17 -4.12 -12.16
CA LEU A 447 -1.86 -2.85 -12.33
C LEU A 447 -0.96 -1.68 -11.85
N TYR A 448 -0.34 -1.82 -10.67
CA TYR A 448 0.54 -0.77 -10.14
C TYR A 448 1.75 -0.50 -11.05
N VAL A 449 2.41 -1.55 -11.56
CA VAL A 449 3.52 -1.39 -12.52
C VAL A 449 3.07 -0.68 -13.81
N ILE A 450 1.88 -1.00 -14.31
CA ILE A 450 1.31 -0.32 -15.48
C ILE A 450 1.06 1.17 -15.17
N CYS A 451 0.48 1.50 -14.02
CA CYS A 451 0.24 2.88 -13.60
C CYS A 451 1.56 3.67 -13.47
N MET A 452 2.59 3.09 -12.87
CA MET A 452 3.94 3.67 -12.82
C MET A 452 4.50 3.93 -14.22
N GLY A 453 4.41 2.94 -15.12
CA GLY A 453 4.89 3.06 -16.50
C GLY A 453 4.17 4.17 -17.28
N ILE A 454 2.86 4.23 -17.21
CA ILE A 454 2.05 5.28 -17.86
C ILE A 454 2.41 6.65 -17.31
N THR A 455 2.46 6.81 -15.98
CA THR A 455 2.79 8.07 -15.32
C THR A 455 4.20 8.53 -15.70
N PHE A 456 5.19 7.63 -15.67
CA PHE A 456 6.57 7.94 -16.07
C PHE A 456 6.67 8.38 -17.53
N LEU A 457 6.00 7.69 -18.45
CA LEU A 457 6.00 8.04 -19.87
C LEU A 457 5.35 9.39 -20.12
N LEU A 458 4.20 9.65 -19.49
CA LEU A 458 3.50 10.94 -19.63
C LEU A 458 4.34 12.08 -19.06
N PHE A 459 4.88 11.90 -17.84
CA PHE A 459 5.76 12.87 -17.21
C PHE A 459 7.00 13.16 -18.06
N SER A 460 7.65 12.11 -18.58
CA SER A 460 8.84 12.23 -19.43
C SER A 460 8.54 12.98 -20.74
N ALA A 461 7.37 12.76 -21.32
CA ALA A 461 6.94 13.48 -22.53
C ALA A 461 6.76 14.99 -22.24
N ILE A 462 6.07 15.35 -21.13
CA ILE A 462 5.92 16.74 -20.73
C ILE A 462 7.29 17.36 -20.40
N TYR A 463 8.12 16.65 -19.66
CA TYR A 463 9.48 17.08 -19.31
C TYR A 463 10.33 17.35 -20.55
N TYR A 464 10.23 16.50 -21.58
CA TYR A 464 10.90 16.68 -22.85
C TYR A 464 10.39 17.91 -23.62
N ILE A 465 9.09 18.17 -23.61
CA ILE A 465 8.50 19.38 -24.21
C ILE A 465 9.07 20.62 -23.52
N VAL A 466 9.10 20.64 -22.19
CA VAL A 466 9.71 21.72 -21.41
C VAL A 466 11.18 21.92 -21.76
N PHE A 467 11.94 20.82 -21.89
CA PHE A 467 13.33 20.87 -22.35
C PHE A 467 13.46 21.54 -23.71
N ARG A 468 12.64 21.16 -24.67
CA ARG A 468 12.67 21.73 -26.03
C ARG A 468 12.42 23.24 -26.03
N VAL A 469 11.38 23.67 -25.31
CA VAL A 469 11.00 25.09 -25.22
C VAL A 469 12.07 25.91 -24.51
N THR A 470 12.54 25.44 -23.37
CA THR A 470 13.54 26.18 -22.57
C THR A 470 14.92 26.20 -23.25
N SER A 471 15.30 25.13 -23.94
CA SER A 471 16.56 25.09 -24.73
C SER A 471 16.51 26.07 -25.89
N GLN A 472 15.38 26.29 -26.55
CA GLN A 472 15.28 27.31 -27.61
C GLN A 472 15.46 28.72 -27.05
N ALA A 473 14.89 29.03 -25.89
CA ALA A 473 15.08 30.31 -25.21
C ALA A 473 16.56 30.51 -24.82
N TYR A 474 17.18 29.49 -24.27
CA TYR A 474 18.61 29.49 -23.94
C TYR A 474 19.51 29.81 -25.17
N TYR A 475 19.32 29.12 -26.29
CA TYR A 475 20.11 29.33 -27.49
C TYR A 475 19.94 30.74 -28.08
N ARG A 476 18.74 31.33 -28.02
CA ARG A 476 18.50 32.72 -28.43
C ARG A 476 19.34 33.71 -27.61
N ILE A 477 19.43 33.49 -26.31
CA ILE A 477 20.20 34.35 -25.39
C ILE A 477 21.71 34.24 -25.73
N VAL A 478 22.22 33.03 -25.92
CA VAL A 478 23.64 32.78 -26.21
C VAL A 478 24.04 33.34 -27.58
N ASP A 479 23.19 33.15 -28.60
CA ASP A 479 23.41 33.66 -29.96
C ASP A 479 23.22 35.22 -30.06
N GLY A 480 22.85 35.89 -28.97
CA GLY A 480 22.67 37.34 -28.94
C GLY A 480 21.43 37.86 -29.65
N LYS A 481 20.47 36.98 -29.99
CA LYS A 481 19.19 37.36 -30.58
C LYS A 481 18.20 37.70 -29.45
N ALA A 482 17.42 38.78 -29.65
CA ALA A 482 16.35 39.15 -28.67
C ALA A 482 15.37 38.00 -28.48
N ILE A 483 14.89 37.82 -27.25
CA ILE A 483 13.87 36.81 -26.87
C ILE A 483 12.54 37.17 -27.51
#